data_3b4e112a1d3349e6ed8a7aeb54dbb456
#
_entry.id   3b4e112a1d3349e6ed8a7aeb54dbb456
#
_cell.length_a   1.000
_cell.length_b   1.000
_cell.length_c   1.000
_cell.angle_alpha   90.00
_cell.angle_beta   90.00
_cell.angle_gamma   90.00
#
_symmetry.space_group_name_H-M   'P 1'
#
loop_
_entity.id
_entity.type
_entity.pdbx_description
1 polymer ?
#
loop_
_entity_poly.entity_id
_entity_poly.type
_entity_poly.pdbx_seq_one_letter_code
_entity_poly.pdbx_strand_id
1 'polypeptide(L)'
;MNKRYMDILKEYLKKNERKAIGYSEEEITKIEKLYNIEIKSDFREFLKIAGRSSGGLLEDNIISIYTEPRLGTCYVVGEYFTFHDEDEIELYNERYNKPFSFAYINERHNYFMRTIDEDLMVYYYDDEISKLECTNMNFNQFMLKLVQDYNPKLEPLSNITSLGNLLPGEDLESGKEIEIKEISEYVKNKKKTEKDFIYILEKYLRLNNKKSIGYSEKEIEAIENYYYLNIKKDFKDFLKFAGRSSGGLLGENQLLIYKNWTVRENLLFQSFFSEYYFEPGEFSGMCFLLSIENDNEYYFIKTKEEDLKVYCYNKKNNTKKETGLNFNEYILNLIKNYNSELKPLENKSIKGELIKITV
;
A
#
# COMPACT_ATOMS: atom_id res chain seq x y z
N MET A 1 -38.37 16.91 2.94
CA MET A 1 -37.63 15.69 2.45
C MET A 1 -36.17 16.03 2.48
N ASN A 2 -35.40 15.38 3.30
CA ASN A 2 -33.94 15.56 3.27
C ASN A 2 -33.41 14.92 1.98
N LYS A 3 -32.86 15.71 1.05
CA LYS A 3 -32.18 15.19 -0.15
C LYS A 3 -31.03 14.30 0.29
N ARG A 4 -30.87 13.15 -0.39
CA ARG A 4 -29.68 12.30 -0.22
C ARG A 4 -28.64 12.67 -1.27
N TYR A 5 -27.36 12.46 -0.96
CA TYR A 5 -26.27 12.66 -1.92
C TYR A 5 -26.52 11.88 -3.24
N MET A 6 -27.00 10.64 -3.13
CA MET A 6 -27.31 9.81 -4.30
C MET A 6 -28.40 10.39 -5.21
N ASP A 7 -29.34 11.19 -4.66
CA ASP A 7 -30.36 11.88 -5.47
C ASP A 7 -29.73 13.05 -6.24
N ILE A 8 -28.82 13.79 -5.60
CA ILE A 8 -28.04 14.86 -6.25
C ILE A 8 -27.14 14.28 -7.35
N LEU A 9 -26.46 13.17 -7.10
CA LEU A 9 -25.63 12.51 -8.08
C LEU A 9 -26.46 12.09 -9.32
N LYS A 10 -27.61 11.46 -9.12
CA LYS A 10 -28.51 11.07 -10.23
C LYS A 10 -29.03 12.29 -11.03
N GLU A 11 -29.38 13.38 -10.34
CA GLU A 11 -29.78 14.64 -10.97
C GLU A 11 -28.64 15.21 -11.83
N TYR A 12 -27.43 15.28 -11.26
CA TYR A 12 -26.21 15.72 -11.95
C TYR A 12 -25.89 14.90 -13.20
N LEU A 13 -25.87 13.57 -13.06
CA LEU A 13 -25.54 12.66 -14.17
C LEU A 13 -26.54 12.81 -15.32
N LYS A 14 -27.84 12.95 -14.99
CA LYS A 14 -28.89 13.16 -15.98
C LYS A 14 -28.75 14.52 -16.67
N LYS A 15 -28.52 15.59 -15.88
CA LYS A 15 -28.40 16.97 -16.39
C LYS A 15 -27.23 17.11 -17.36
N ASN A 16 -26.11 16.44 -17.09
CA ASN A 16 -24.86 16.62 -17.83
C ASN A 16 -24.54 15.48 -18.80
N GLU A 17 -25.46 14.52 -18.98
CA GLU A 17 -25.25 13.32 -19.82
C GLU A 17 -23.98 12.56 -19.48
N ARG A 18 -23.66 12.49 -18.18
CA ARG A 18 -22.45 11.82 -17.65
C ARG A 18 -22.79 10.45 -17.07
N LYS A 19 -21.75 9.65 -16.86
CA LYS A 19 -21.84 8.33 -16.21
C LYS A 19 -20.93 8.32 -14.99
N ALA A 20 -21.44 7.79 -13.91
CA ALA A 20 -20.63 7.37 -12.76
C ALA A 20 -20.12 5.95 -12.97
N ILE A 21 -19.04 5.59 -12.28
CA ILE A 21 -18.45 4.26 -12.31
C ILE A 21 -18.27 3.80 -10.87
N GLY A 22 -18.83 2.64 -10.55
CA GLY A 22 -18.75 2.06 -9.21
C GLY A 22 -18.07 0.70 -9.21
N TYR A 23 -18.18 0.01 -8.08
CA TYR A 23 -17.69 -1.34 -7.83
C TYR A 23 -18.84 -2.35 -7.86
N SER A 24 -18.58 -3.55 -8.33
CA SER A 24 -19.49 -4.70 -8.17
C SER A 24 -19.60 -5.15 -6.72
N GLU A 25 -20.59 -5.95 -6.37
CA GLU A 25 -20.71 -6.53 -5.02
C GLU A 25 -19.54 -7.44 -4.67
N GLU A 26 -18.98 -8.16 -5.65
CA GLU A 26 -17.80 -8.98 -5.45
C GLU A 26 -16.58 -8.14 -5.13
N GLU A 27 -16.36 -7.05 -5.86
CA GLU A 27 -15.28 -6.09 -5.61
C GLU A 27 -15.44 -5.41 -4.24
N ILE A 28 -16.66 -5.03 -3.84
CA ILE A 28 -16.94 -4.46 -2.52
C ILE A 28 -16.57 -5.45 -1.42
N THR A 29 -16.91 -6.73 -1.58
CA THR A 29 -16.51 -7.76 -0.60
C THR A 29 -14.99 -7.89 -0.48
N LYS A 30 -14.27 -7.77 -1.60
CA LYS A 30 -12.79 -7.75 -1.59
C LYS A 30 -12.24 -6.49 -0.90
N ILE A 31 -12.84 -5.33 -1.14
CA ILE A 31 -12.49 -4.08 -0.46
C ILE A 31 -12.69 -4.20 1.05
N GLU A 32 -13.84 -4.73 1.51
CA GLU A 32 -14.12 -4.97 2.93
C GLU A 32 -13.02 -5.79 3.60
N LYS A 33 -12.63 -6.88 2.98
CA LYS A 33 -11.58 -7.76 3.50
C LYS A 33 -10.21 -7.10 3.46
N LEU A 34 -9.88 -6.41 2.35
CA LEU A 34 -8.63 -5.75 2.14
C LEU A 34 -8.35 -4.69 3.20
N TYR A 35 -9.31 -3.80 3.41
CA TYR A 35 -9.19 -2.70 4.35
C TYR A 35 -9.65 -3.07 5.77
N ASN A 36 -10.07 -4.32 6.00
CA ASN A 36 -10.65 -4.79 7.27
C ASN A 36 -11.78 -3.89 7.78
N ILE A 37 -12.67 -3.47 6.89
CA ILE A 37 -13.78 -2.52 7.15
C ILE A 37 -15.15 -3.17 6.93
N GLU A 38 -16.19 -2.47 7.33
CA GLU A 38 -17.59 -2.85 7.06
C GLU A 38 -18.22 -1.83 6.11
N ILE A 39 -18.58 -2.26 4.91
CA ILE A 39 -19.19 -1.37 3.91
C ILE A 39 -20.70 -1.56 3.94
N LYS A 40 -21.41 -0.57 4.46
CA LYS A 40 -22.88 -0.65 4.66
C LYS A 40 -23.58 0.67 4.31
N SER A 41 -24.91 0.65 4.33
CA SER A 41 -25.77 1.82 4.21
C SER A 41 -25.41 2.74 3.01
N ASP A 42 -25.39 4.04 3.21
CA ASP A 42 -25.13 5.04 2.17
C ASP A 42 -23.72 4.93 1.56
N PHE A 43 -22.74 4.47 2.33
CA PHE A 43 -21.39 4.25 1.80
C PHE A 43 -21.34 3.07 0.82
N ARG A 44 -22.07 1.99 1.08
CA ARG A 44 -22.17 0.85 0.14
C ARG A 44 -22.87 1.28 -1.17
N GLU A 45 -23.97 2.04 -1.07
CA GLU A 45 -24.67 2.56 -2.25
C GLU A 45 -23.75 3.48 -3.06
N PHE A 46 -22.98 4.34 -2.39
CA PHE A 46 -22.00 5.22 -3.02
C PHE A 46 -20.92 4.41 -3.77
N LEU A 47 -20.29 3.44 -3.14
CA LEU A 47 -19.25 2.63 -3.78
C LEU A 47 -19.79 1.85 -4.99
N LYS A 48 -21.01 1.33 -4.93
CA LYS A 48 -21.66 0.62 -6.05
C LYS A 48 -21.92 1.51 -7.26
N ILE A 49 -22.19 2.77 -7.06
CA ILE A 49 -22.62 3.67 -8.16
C ILE A 49 -21.49 4.59 -8.60
N ALA A 50 -20.70 5.10 -7.67
CA ALA A 50 -19.72 6.14 -7.93
C ALA A 50 -18.37 5.93 -7.22
N GLY A 51 -18.08 4.74 -6.71
CA GLY A 51 -16.85 4.48 -5.95
C GLY A 51 -15.57 4.63 -6.74
N ARG A 52 -15.61 4.49 -8.07
CA ARG A 52 -14.46 4.75 -8.96
C ARG A 52 -14.50 6.14 -9.58
N SER A 53 -15.68 6.72 -9.80
CA SER A 53 -15.85 8.05 -10.38
C SER A 53 -17.29 8.55 -10.20
N SER A 54 -17.45 9.79 -9.79
CA SER A 54 -18.74 10.48 -9.74
C SER A 54 -19.18 11.06 -11.09
N GLY A 55 -18.42 10.81 -12.18
CA GLY A 55 -18.67 11.43 -13.48
C GLY A 55 -18.32 12.93 -13.52
N GLY A 56 -17.53 13.44 -12.56
CA GLY A 56 -17.12 14.86 -12.44
C GLY A 56 -18.03 15.71 -11.55
N LEU A 57 -18.86 15.08 -10.70
CA LEU A 57 -19.62 15.82 -9.67
C LEU A 57 -18.69 16.35 -8.57
N LEU A 58 -17.74 15.51 -8.15
CA LEU A 58 -16.64 15.85 -7.23
C LEU A 58 -15.32 15.42 -7.85
N GLU A 59 -14.27 16.17 -7.62
CA GLU A 59 -12.93 15.92 -8.15
C GLU A 59 -12.11 14.94 -7.30
N ASP A 60 -11.07 14.40 -7.88
CA ASP A 60 -10.12 13.50 -7.25
C ASP A 60 -9.25 14.18 -6.18
N ASN A 61 -9.03 15.48 -6.27
CA ASN A 61 -8.38 16.30 -5.23
C ASN A 61 -9.22 16.53 -3.97
N ILE A 62 -10.51 16.14 -3.98
CA ILE A 62 -11.43 16.24 -2.83
C ILE A 62 -11.72 14.84 -2.28
N ILE A 63 -12.07 13.91 -3.18
CA ILE A 63 -12.39 12.53 -2.83
C ILE A 63 -11.18 11.66 -3.09
N SER A 64 -10.42 11.36 -2.07
CA SER A 64 -9.14 10.66 -2.16
C SER A 64 -9.25 9.25 -2.76
N ILE A 65 -10.41 8.60 -2.68
CA ILE A 65 -10.63 7.30 -3.30
C ILE A 65 -10.77 7.35 -4.83
N TYR A 66 -10.85 8.54 -5.44
CA TYR A 66 -10.84 8.72 -6.90
C TYR A 66 -9.43 8.91 -7.47
N THR A 67 -8.47 9.29 -6.63
CA THR A 67 -7.07 9.15 -6.99
C THR A 67 -6.69 7.68 -6.96
N GLU A 68 -5.61 7.27 -7.60
CA GLU A 68 -5.08 5.95 -7.33
C GLU A 68 -4.86 5.82 -5.82
N PRO A 69 -5.58 4.93 -5.15
CA PRO A 69 -5.61 4.96 -3.71
C PRO A 69 -4.23 4.60 -3.19
N ARG A 70 -3.72 5.49 -2.42
CA ARG A 70 -2.68 5.22 -1.47
C ARG A 70 -3.34 4.32 -0.42
N LEU A 71 -3.22 3.00 -0.55
CA LEU A 71 -3.64 2.08 0.52
C LEU A 71 -3.11 2.58 1.88
N GLY A 72 -1.88 3.14 1.88
CA GLY A 72 -1.32 3.84 3.00
C GLY A 72 -2.27 4.86 3.62
N THR A 73 -2.87 5.75 2.84
CA THR A 73 -3.75 6.79 3.39
C THR A 73 -4.99 6.21 4.08
N CYS A 74 -5.54 5.12 3.57
CA CYS A 74 -6.71 4.48 4.19
C CYS A 74 -6.35 3.68 5.44
N TYR A 75 -5.14 3.11 5.53
CA TYR A 75 -4.63 2.42 6.71
C TYR A 75 -4.04 3.37 7.76
N VAL A 76 -3.37 4.44 7.32
CA VAL A 76 -2.66 5.40 8.16
C VAL A 76 -3.57 6.04 9.18
N VAL A 77 -4.77 6.40 8.77
CA VAL A 77 -5.76 6.99 9.67
C VAL A 77 -6.03 6.09 10.88
N GLY A 78 -6.01 4.76 10.72
CA GLY A 78 -6.23 3.83 11.83
C GLY A 78 -5.07 3.73 12.82
N GLU A 79 -3.82 3.79 12.36
CA GLU A 79 -2.64 3.67 13.22
C GLU A 79 -2.10 5.01 13.73
N TYR A 80 -2.32 6.08 12.98
CA TYR A 80 -1.94 7.43 13.38
C TYR A 80 -2.50 7.80 14.75
N PHE A 81 -3.71 7.37 15.05
CA PHE A 81 -4.43 7.66 16.29
C PHE A 81 -4.04 6.75 17.47
N THR A 82 -3.32 5.67 17.23
CA THR A 82 -2.85 4.79 18.31
C THR A 82 -1.67 5.38 19.10
N PHE A 83 -1.06 6.47 18.65
CA PHE A 83 0.20 6.95 19.24
C PHE A 83 0.11 8.28 19.98
N HIS A 84 -1.01 9.03 19.89
CA HIS A 84 -1.01 10.42 20.31
C HIS A 84 -1.71 10.76 21.64
N ASP A 85 -2.64 9.94 22.16
CA ASP A 85 -3.24 10.21 23.49
C ASP A 85 -3.83 8.94 24.10
N GLU A 86 -3.40 8.59 25.32
CA GLU A 86 -3.92 7.40 26.04
C GLU A 86 -5.42 7.53 26.34
N ASP A 87 -5.96 8.72 26.47
CA ASP A 87 -7.38 8.97 26.78
C ASP A 87 -8.28 8.96 25.52
N GLU A 88 -7.72 9.16 24.30
CA GLU A 88 -8.44 9.08 23.03
C GLU A 88 -8.31 7.72 22.33
N ILE A 89 -7.45 6.83 22.82
CA ILE A 89 -7.14 5.51 22.22
C ILE A 89 -8.39 4.64 22.03
N GLU A 90 -9.37 4.69 22.95
CA GLU A 90 -10.62 3.92 22.79
C GLU A 90 -11.43 4.34 21.56
N LEU A 91 -11.36 5.61 21.15
CA LEU A 91 -12.10 6.13 20.02
C LEU A 91 -11.51 5.70 18.67
N TYR A 92 -10.21 5.43 18.62
CA TYR A 92 -9.44 5.30 17.36
C TYR A 92 -8.73 3.97 17.16
N ASN A 93 -8.90 3.03 18.06
CA ASN A 93 -8.29 1.72 17.91
C ASN A 93 -8.80 1.04 16.63
N GLU A 94 -7.91 0.86 15.65
CA GLU A 94 -8.18 0.21 14.36
C GLU A 94 -8.94 -1.12 14.54
N ARG A 95 -8.59 -1.87 15.59
CA ARG A 95 -9.18 -3.16 15.91
C ARG A 95 -10.69 -3.08 16.23
N TYR A 96 -11.13 -1.94 16.78
CA TYR A 96 -12.52 -1.78 17.23
C TYR A 96 -13.35 -0.84 16.34
N ASN A 97 -12.72 0.12 15.66
CA ASN A 97 -13.44 1.20 14.98
C ASN A 97 -13.41 1.10 13.46
N LYS A 98 -12.50 0.30 12.89
CA LYS A 98 -12.36 0.09 11.46
C LYS A 98 -12.48 1.40 10.66
N PRO A 99 -11.57 2.37 10.88
CA PRO A 99 -11.63 3.66 10.21
C PRO A 99 -11.33 3.51 8.72
N PHE A 100 -11.96 4.35 7.89
CA PHE A 100 -11.71 4.40 6.46
C PHE A 100 -11.67 5.85 5.98
N SER A 101 -10.48 6.28 5.51
CA SER A 101 -10.30 7.60 4.92
C SER A 101 -10.82 7.62 3.49
N PHE A 102 -11.61 8.64 3.13
CA PHE A 102 -12.23 8.74 1.81
C PHE A 102 -12.12 10.13 1.17
N ALA A 103 -11.72 11.15 1.92
CA ALA A 103 -11.54 12.51 1.40
C ALA A 103 -10.33 13.19 2.04
N TYR A 104 -9.62 14.01 1.24
CA TYR A 104 -8.49 14.80 1.69
C TYR A 104 -8.65 16.22 1.13
N ILE A 105 -8.73 17.22 1.98
CA ILE A 105 -9.14 18.57 1.58
C ILE A 105 -8.10 19.58 2.05
N ASN A 106 -7.76 20.52 1.17
CA ASN A 106 -6.82 21.61 1.42
C ASN A 106 -5.41 21.16 1.81
N GLU A 107 -4.99 19.96 1.34
CA GLU A 107 -3.67 19.41 1.65
C GLU A 107 -3.37 19.30 3.17
N ARG A 108 -4.43 19.26 3.99
CA ARG A 108 -4.34 19.36 5.44
C ARG A 108 -5.31 18.45 6.19
N HIS A 109 -6.53 18.31 5.72
CA HIS A 109 -7.59 17.63 6.45
C HIS A 109 -7.89 16.25 5.86
N ASN A 110 -7.58 15.21 6.61
CA ASN A 110 -7.96 13.83 6.30
C ASN A 110 -9.35 13.54 6.88
N TYR A 111 -10.34 13.28 6.01
CA TYR A 111 -11.69 12.92 6.43
C TYR A 111 -11.88 11.40 6.35
N PHE A 112 -12.38 10.84 7.42
CA PHE A 112 -12.62 9.42 7.55
C PHE A 112 -13.92 9.12 8.30
N MET A 113 -14.39 7.90 8.18
CA MET A 113 -15.53 7.39 8.93
C MET A 113 -15.15 6.13 9.71
N ARG A 114 -15.85 5.87 10.79
CA ARG A 114 -15.78 4.60 11.52
C ARG A 114 -16.79 3.66 10.88
N THR A 115 -16.30 2.66 10.15
CA THR A 115 -17.19 1.83 9.32
C THR A 115 -18.07 0.86 10.12
N ILE A 116 -17.77 0.64 11.40
CA ILE A 116 -18.62 -0.14 12.32
C ILE A 116 -19.84 0.65 12.81
N ASP A 117 -19.79 1.98 12.81
CA ASP A 117 -20.88 2.82 13.31
C ASP A 117 -22.10 2.73 12.39
N GLU A 118 -23.31 2.67 12.97
CA GLU A 118 -24.55 2.58 12.21
C GLU A 118 -24.84 3.87 11.44
N ASP A 119 -24.49 5.02 12.00
CA ASP A 119 -24.73 6.34 11.43
C ASP A 119 -23.60 6.82 10.50
N LEU A 120 -22.47 6.09 10.42
CA LEU A 120 -21.30 6.45 9.61
C LEU A 120 -20.88 7.91 9.82
N MET A 121 -20.71 8.33 11.06
CA MET A 121 -20.24 9.68 11.40
C MET A 121 -18.87 9.94 10.77
N VAL A 122 -18.70 11.16 10.26
CA VAL A 122 -17.45 11.60 9.62
C VAL A 122 -16.63 12.40 10.62
N TYR A 123 -15.39 12.03 10.72
CA TYR A 123 -14.35 12.70 11.50
C TYR A 123 -13.31 13.28 10.56
N TYR A 124 -12.54 14.24 11.02
CA TYR A 124 -11.36 14.71 10.31
C TYR A 124 -10.18 14.84 11.25
N TYR A 125 -9.01 14.62 10.70
CA TYR A 125 -7.75 14.88 11.33
C TYR A 125 -7.08 16.06 10.62
N ASP A 126 -6.61 17.01 11.41
CA ASP A 126 -5.88 18.19 10.95
C ASP A 126 -4.38 17.94 11.17
N ASP A 127 -3.66 17.74 10.07
CA ASP A 127 -2.23 17.36 10.10
C ASP A 127 -1.33 18.46 10.69
N GLU A 128 -1.74 19.75 10.58
CA GLU A 128 -0.93 20.88 11.04
C GLU A 128 -0.95 21.04 12.57
N ILE A 129 -2.10 20.81 13.18
CA ILE A 129 -2.27 20.96 14.63
C ILE A 129 -2.40 19.63 15.36
N SER A 130 -2.26 18.51 14.64
CA SER A 130 -2.41 17.15 15.17
C SER A 130 -3.68 16.95 15.99
N LYS A 131 -4.82 17.46 15.46
CA LYS A 131 -6.09 17.46 16.17
C LYS A 131 -7.14 16.66 15.42
N LEU A 132 -7.84 15.85 16.17
CA LEU A 132 -8.97 15.08 15.68
C LEU A 132 -10.29 15.70 16.11
N GLU A 133 -11.23 15.81 15.17
CA GLU A 133 -12.56 16.36 15.45
C GLU A 133 -13.68 15.60 14.75
N CYS A 134 -14.85 15.55 15.38
CA CYS A 134 -16.06 15.08 14.76
C CYS A 134 -16.72 16.21 13.95
N THR A 135 -17.07 15.94 12.69
CA THR A 135 -17.78 16.92 11.85
C THR A 135 -19.24 17.13 12.28
N ASN A 136 -19.77 16.25 13.14
CA ASN A 136 -21.20 16.15 13.46
C ASN A 136 -22.09 15.89 12.23
N MET A 137 -21.52 15.33 11.17
CA MET A 137 -22.23 14.93 9.95
C MET A 137 -22.00 13.46 9.70
N ASN A 138 -23.04 12.72 9.30
CA ASN A 138 -22.86 11.40 8.74
C ASN A 138 -22.34 11.46 7.29
N PHE A 139 -21.96 10.32 6.73
CA PHE A 139 -21.41 10.23 5.39
C PHE A 139 -22.28 10.95 4.33
N ASN A 140 -23.58 10.72 4.35
CA ASN A 140 -24.48 11.36 3.38
C ASN A 140 -24.54 12.89 3.53
N GLN A 141 -24.63 13.40 4.76
CA GLN A 141 -24.63 14.84 5.04
C GLN A 141 -23.30 15.49 4.63
N PHE A 142 -22.20 14.82 4.91
CA PHE A 142 -20.88 15.29 4.54
C PHE A 142 -20.69 15.35 3.02
N MET A 143 -21.09 14.30 2.28
CA MET A 143 -21.05 14.31 0.82
C MET A 143 -21.93 15.41 0.20
N LEU A 144 -23.10 15.68 0.78
CA LEU A 144 -23.94 16.81 0.37
C LEU A 144 -23.25 18.15 0.60
N LYS A 145 -22.59 18.31 1.75
CA LYS A 145 -21.80 19.51 2.04
C LYS A 145 -20.68 19.71 1.03
N LEU A 146 -19.94 18.66 0.69
CA LEU A 146 -18.89 18.75 -0.34
C LEU A 146 -19.45 19.22 -1.69
N VAL A 147 -20.59 18.70 -2.12
CA VAL A 147 -21.22 19.17 -3.37
C VAL A 147 -21.62 20.65 -3.25
N GLN A 148 -22.18 21.07 -2.11
CA GLN A 148 -22.57 22.46 -1.88
C GLN A 148 -21.37 23.41 -1.90
N ASP A 149 -20.25 23.00 -1.30
CA ASP A 149 -19.06 23.83 -1.17
C ASP A 149 -18.27 23.90 -2.49
N TYR A 150 -18.14 22.79 -3.22
CA TYR A 150 -17.25 22.69 -4.37
C TYR A 150 -17.97 22.65 -5.73
N ASN A 151 -19.21 22.22 -5.78
CA ASN A 151 -19.99 22.17 -7.05
C ASN A 151 -21.47 22.51 -6.87
N PRO A 152 -21.81 23.70 -6.34
CA PRO A 152 -23.20 24.09 -6.08
C PRO A 152 -24.06 24.23 -7.35
N LYS A 153 -23.42 24.43 -8.52
CA LYS A 153 -24.11 24.58 -9.80
C LYS A 153 -24.39 23.26 -10.48
N LEU A 154 -23.81 22.15 -9.98
CA LEU A 154 -23.88 20.83 -10.57
C LEU A 154 -23.40 20.82 -12.03
N GLU A 155 -22.25 21.43 -12.28
CA GLU A 155 -21.55 21.43 -13.56
C GLU A 155 -20.37 20.44 -13.52
N PRO A 156 -19.94 19.87 -14.64
CA PRO A 156 -18.77 18.99 -14.64
C PRO A 156 -17.50 19.74 -14.25
N LEU A 157 -16.82 19.31 -13.15
CA LEU A 157 -15.64 20.00 -12.63
C LEU A 157 -14.38 19.69 -13.43
N SER A 158 -14.26 18.50 -14.01
CA SER A 158 -13.07 18.11 -14.79
C SER A 158 -13.38 17.16 -15.93
N ASN A 159 -12.46 17.07 -16.89
CA ASN A 159 -12.37 15.93 -17.80
C ASN A 159 -11.63 14.82 -17.06
N ILE A 160 -12.39 13.89 -16.49
CA ILE A 160 -11.86 12.78 -15.70
C ILE A 160 -10.90 11.97 -16.54
N THR A 161 -9.65 11.93 -16.12
CA THR A 161 -8.58 11.15 -16.76
C THR A 161 -8.17 9.92 -15.94
N SER A 162 -8.48 9.88 -14.64
CA SER A 162 -8.20 8.77 -13.74
C SER A 162 -9.46 8.16 -13.15
N LEU A 163 -9.44 6.85 -12.95
CA LEU A 163 -10.47 6.10 -12.22
C LEU A 163 -9.88 5.65 -10.89
N GLY A 164 -10.58 5.92 -9.80
CA GLY A 164 -10.23 5.39 -8.50
C GLY A 164 -10.21 3.85 -8.52
N ASN A 165 -9.22 3.25 -7.90
CA ASN A 165 -9.11 1.81 -7.79
C ASN A 165 -8.73 1.38 -6.37
N LEU A 166 -9.71 1.00 -5.56
CA LEU A 166 -9.51 0.45 -4.21
C LEU A 166 -9.00 -1.00 -4.21
N LEU A 167 -8.84 -1.62 -5.37
CA LEU A 167 -8.34 -2.99 -5.55
C LEU A 167 -7.13 -3.00 -6.49
N PRO A 168 -6.01 -2.40 -6.10
CA PRO A 168 -4.84 -2.34 -6.95
C PRO A 168 -4.29 -3.74 -7.25
N GLY A 169 -3.84 -3.95 -8.46
CA GLY A 169 -3.16 -5.18 -8.87
C GLY A 169 -4.05 -6.35 -9.28
N GLU A 170 -5.40 -6.24 -9.27
CA GLU A 170 -6.28 -7.33 -9.72
C GLU A 170 -6.11 -7.68 -11.20
N ASP A 171 -5.79 -6.72 -12.06
CA ASP A 171 -5.63 -6.91 -13.50
C ASP A 171 -4.22 -7.32 -13.92
N LEU A 172 -3.31 -7.54 -12.97
CA LEU A 172 -1.94 -7.92 -13.24
C LEU A 172 -1.77 -9.44 -13.25
N GLU A 173 -1.08 -9.94 -14.28
CA GLU A 173 -0.73 -11.34 -14.34
C GLU A 173 0.10 -11.76 -13.11
N SER A 174 -0.23 -12.92 -12.55
CA SER A 174 0.37 -13.43 -11.30
C SER A 174 1.77 -13.98 -11.51
N GLY A 175 2.77 -13.12 -11.57
CA GLY A 175 4.19 -13.51 -11.52
C GLY A 175 4.69 -14.41 -12.65
N LYS A 176 5.96 -14.31 -12.96
CA LYS A 176 6.62 -15.13 -13.99
C LYS A 176 7.53 -16.16 -13.35
N GLU A 177 7.34 -17.44 -13.65
CA GLU A 177 8.38 -18.44 -13.37
C GLU A 177 9.65 -18.11 -14.16
N ILE A 178 10.77 -18.11 -13.47
CA ILE A 178 12.07 -17.80 -14.06
C ILE A 178 12.78 -19.08 -14.42
N GLU A 179 13.08 -19.24 -15.70
CA GLU A 179 13.86 -20.37 -16.22
C GLU A 179 15.34 -20.16 -15.90
N ILE A 180 16.03 -21.24 -15.53
CA ILE A 180 17.47 -21.23 -15.21
C ILE A 180 18.29 -20.63 -16.38
N LYS A 181 17.87 -20.87 -17.62
CA LYS A 181 18.53 -20.31 -18.81
C LYS A 181 18.48 -18.76 -18.81
N GLU A 182 17.32 -18.18 -18.47
CA GLU A 182 17.13 -16.72 -18.46
C GLU A 182 18.04 -16.06 -17.43
N ILE A 183 18.07 -16.59 -16.20
CA ILE A 183 18.93 -16.05 -15.15
C ILE A 183 20.44 -16.26 -15.46
N SER A 184 20.80 -17.38 -16.07
CA SER A 184 22.19 -17.65 -16.47
C SER A 184 22.66 -16.69 -17.56
N GLU A 185 21.83 -16.39 -18.55
CA GLU A 185 22.11 -15.38 -19.58
C GLU A 185 22.26 -13.97 -18.96
N TYR A 186 21.40 -13.64 -18.00
CA TYR A 186 21.49 -12.37 -17.28
C TYR A 186 22.80 -12.24 -16.49
N VAL A 187 23.14 -13.27 -15.68
CA VAL A 187 24.37 -13.34 -14.89
C VAL A 187 25.61 -13.16 -15.81
N LYS A 188 25.64 -13.86 -16.92
CA LYS A 188 26.73 -13.77 -17.92
C LYS A 188 26.82 -12.38 -18.55
N ASN A 189 25.70 -11.85 -19.04
CA ASN A 189 25.65 -10.56 -19.75
C ASN A 189 26.00 -9.40 -18.83
N LYS A 190 25.59 -9.42 -17.58
CA LYS A 190 25.89 -8.41 -16.56
C LYS A 190 27.19 -8.65 -15.80
N LYS A 191 27.92 -9.75 -16.13
CA LYS A 191 29.17 -10.15 -15.46
C LYS A 191 29.03 -10.25 -13.94
N LYS A 192 27.88 -10.75 -13.48
CA LYS A 192 27.61 -10.95 -12.05
C LYS A 192 28.54 -12.05 -11.49
N THR A 193 28.92 -11.92 -10.22
CA THR A 193 29.88 -12.78 -9.52
C THR A 193 29.30 -13.30 -8.22
N GLU A 194 30.07 -14.09 -7.47
CA GLU A 194 29.70 -14.57 -6.13
C GLU A 194 29.40 -13.46 -5.10
N LYS A 195 29.73 -12.20 -5.43
CA LYS A 195 29.38 -11.01 -4.65
C LYS A 195 27.99 -10.45 -4.98
N ASP A 196 27.29 -11.07 -5.92
CA ASP A 196 25.97 -10.65 -6.38
C ASP A 196 24.93 -11.72 -6.00
N PHE A 197 23.83 -11.30 -5.38
CA PHE A 197 22.72 -12.18 -5.02
C PHE A 197 22.22 -13.02 -6.21
N ILE A 198 22.09 -12.41 -7.39
CA ILE A 198 21.59 -13.09 -8.60
C ILE A 198 22.49 -14.24 -9.03
N TYR A 199 23.80 -14.13 -8.87
CA TYR A 199 24.73 -15.23 -9.12
C TYR A 199 24.51 -16.39 -8.13
N ILE A 200 24.33 -16.08 -6.85
CA ILE A 200 24.06 -17.10 -5.82
C ILE A 200 22.70 -17.75 -6.05
N LEU A 201 21.68 -16.98 -6.44
CA LEU A 201 20.36 -17.51 -6.81
C LEU A 201 20.46 -18.48 -7.99
N GLU A 202 21.14 -18.11 -9.07
CA GLU A 202 21.36 -18.97 -10.24
C GLU A 202 22.03 -20.29 -9.85
N LYS A 203 23.12 -20.21 -9.08
CA LYS A 203 23.82 -21.38 -8.56
C LYS A 203 22.92 -22.29 -7.72
N TYR A 204 22.16 -21.70 -6.80
CA TYR A 204 21.21 -22.42 -5.95
C TYR A 204 20.13 -23.14 -6.76
N LEU A 205 19.47 -22.44 -7.70
CA LEU A 205 18.41 -23.00 -8.54
C LEU A 205 18.92 -24.17 -9.37
N ARG A 206 20.12 -24.05 -9.93
CA ARG A 206 20.77 -25.11 -10.72
C ARG A 206 21.12 -26.32 -9.86
N LEU A 207 21.71 -26.13 -8.68
CA LEU A 207 22.08 -27.21 -7.76
C LEU A 207 20.89 -28.02 -7.27
N ASN A 208 19.76 -27.36 -7.06
CA ASN A 208 18.58 -27.96 -6.44
C ASN A 208 17.45 -28.27 -7.43
N ASN A 209 17.66 -28.07 -8.72
CA ASN A 209 16.62 -28.18 -9.76
C ASN A 209 15.32 -27.47 -9.36
N LYS A 210 15.44 -26.22 -8.89
CA LYS A 210 14.33 -25.37 -8.46
C LYS A 210 14.09 -24.26 -9.44
N LYS A 211 12.91 -23.62 -9.34
CA LYS A 211 12.54 -22.41 -10.07
C LYS A 211 12.29 -21.30 -9.06
N SER A 212 12.58 -20.08 -9.43
CA SER A 212 12.15 -18.88 -8.73
C SER A 212 10.95 -18.25 -9.45
N ILE A 213 10.29 -17.30 -8.77
CA ILE A 213 9.16 -16.56 -9.32
C ILE A 213 9.44 -15.08 -9.08
N GLY A 214 9.45 -14.32 -10.16
CA GLY A 214 9.66 -12.88 -10.12
C GLY A 214 8.42 -12.09 -10.49
N TYR A 215 8.55 -10.77 -10.44
CA TYR A 215 7.58 -9.83 -10.97
C TYR A 215 7.94 -9.45 -12.42
N SER A 216 6.95 -9.27 -13.27
CA SER A 216 7.12 -8.68 -14.60
C SER A 216 7.46 -7.18 -14.48
N GLU A 217 7.93 -6.59 -15.59
CA GLU A 217 8.21 -5.13 -15.61
C GLU A 217 6.95 -4.30 -15.30
N LYS A 218 5.78 -4.71 -15.78
CA LYS A 218 4.50 -4.05 -15.48
C LYS A 218 4.11 -4.15 -14.00
N GLU A 219 4.33 -5.31 -13.39
CA GLU A 219 4.09 -5.50 -11.97
C GLU A 219 5.08 -4.67 -11.13
N ILE A 220 6.35 -4.56 -11.55
CA ILE A 220 7.34 -3.71 -10.87
C ILE A 220 6.93 -2.24 -10.95
N GLU A 221 6.48 -1.77 -12.12
CA GLU A 221 5.94 -0.41 -12.28
C GLU A 221 4.71 -0.17 -11.38
N ALA A 222 3.81 -1.14 -11.28
CA ALA A 222 2.69 -1.06 -10.35
C ALA A 222 3.14 -1.01 -8.88
N ILE A 223 4.16 -1.80 -8.49
CA ILE A 223 4.75 -1.75 -7.15
C ILE A 223 5.38 -0.37 -6.88
N GLU A 224 6.11 0.19 -7.84
CA GLU A 224 6.69 1.54 -7.74
C GLU A 224 5.60 2.59 -7.45
N ASN A 225 4.54 2.58 -8.25
CA ASN A 225 3.43 3.51 -8.11
C ASN A 225 2.69 3.30 -6.79
N TYR A 226 2.45 2.04 -6.42
CA TYR A 226 1.68 1.67 -5.25
C TYR A 226 2.32 2.07 -3.92
N TYR A 227 3.65 1.87 -3.81
CA TYR A 227 4.42 2.19 -2.60
C TYR A 227 5.20 3.50 -2.71
N TYR A 228 5.06 4.25 -3.81
CA TYR A 228 5.88 5.46 -4.09
C TYR A 228 7.38 5.19 -4.02
N LEU A 229 7.82 4.10 -4.62
CA LEU A 229 9.21 3.68 -4.62
C LEU A 229 9.92 4.12 -5.90
N ASN A 230 11.24 4.16 -5.84
CA ASN A 230 12.12 4.23 -7.00
C ASN A 230 12.89 2.90 -7.08
N ILE A 231 12.31 1.89 -7.76
CA ILE A 231 12.86 0.53 -7.83
C ILE A 231 13.95 0.47 -8.89
N LYS A 232 15.19 0.31 -8.44
CA LYS A 232 16.38 0.32 -9.30
C LYS A 232 17.43 -0.67 -8.88
N LYS A 233 18.42 -0.88 -9.76
CA LYS A 233 19.62 -1.69 -9.50
C LYS A 233 19.29 -3.08 -8.91
N ASP A 234 20.02 -3.48 -7.87
CA ASP A 234 19.93 -4.81 -7.27
C ASP A 234 18.55 -5.11 -6.66
N PHE A 235 17.82 -4.10 -6.21
CA PHE A 235 16.44 -4.30 -5.75
C PHE A 235 15.50 -4.63 -6.91
N LYS A 236 15.66 -3.97 -8.07
CA LYS A 236 14.93 -4.32 -9.29
C LYS A 236 15.26 -5.73 -9.76
N ASP A 237 16.55 -6.08 -9.78
CA ASP A 237 17.00 -7.42 -10.12
C ASP A 237 16.39 -8.47 -9.18
N PHE A 238 16.38 -8.20 -7.88
CA PHE A 238 15.76 -9.08 -6.89
C PHE A 238 14.25 -9.28 -7.17
N LEU A 239 13.50 -8.21 -7.36
CA LEU A 239 12.07 -8.32 -7.66
C LEU A 239 11.81 -9.08 -8.94
N LYS A 240 12.58 -8.83 -9.97
CA LYS A 240 12.45 -9.48 -11.28
C LYS A 240 12.73 -10.98 -11.24
N PHE A 241 13.70 -11.42 -10.47
CA PHE A 241 14.15 -12.83 -10.49
C PHE A 241 13.69 -13.65 -9.29
N ALA A 242 13.36 -13.02 -8.16
CA ALA A 242 13.00 -13.71 -6.93
C ALA A 242 11.93 -13.00 -6.09
N GLY A 243 11.33 -11.94 -6.57
CA GLY A 243 10.45 -11.08 -5.77
C GLY A 243 9.23 -11.79 -5.19
N ARG A 244 8.70 -12.79 -5.87
CA ARG A 244 7.59 -13.62 -5.36
C ARG A 244 8.07 -14.89 -4.66
N SER A 245 9.16 -15.47 -5.13
CA SER A 245 9.75 -16.66 -4.51
C SER A 245 11.19 -16.86 -5.01
N SER A 246 12.11 -17.10 -4.09
CA SER A 246 13.49 -17.49 -4.41
C SER A 246 13.65 -18.99 -4.67
N GLY A 247 12.55 -19.74 -4.79
CA GLY A 247 12.58 -21.20 -4.91
C GLY A 247 13.02 -21.94 -3.64
N GLY A 248 13.01 -21.25 -2.48
CA GLY A 248 13.43 -21.80 -1.19
C GLY A 248 14.88 -21.47 -0.81
N LEU A 249 15.56 -20.55 -1.52
CA LEU A 249 16.86 -20.03 -1.08
C LEU A 249 16.73 -19.18 0.18
N LEU A 250 15.71 -18.34 0.23
CA LEU A 250 15.25 -17.57 1.38
C LEU A 250 13.73 -17.76 1.52
N GLY A 251 13.21 -17.63 2.73
CA GLY A 251 11.79 -17.80 3.03
C GLY A 251 11.19 -16.62 3.80
N GLU A 252 9.94 -16.78 4.20
CA GLU A 252 9.16 -15.78 4.94
C GLU A 252 9.78 -15.37 6.30
N ASN A 253 10.56 -16.26 6.90
CA ASN A 253 11.23 -15.98 8.18
C ASN A 253 12.45 -15.05 8.02
N GLN A 254 12.99 -14.91 6.80
CA GLN A 254 14.13 -14.07 6.49
C GLN A 254 13.72 -12.75 5.83
N LEU A 255 12.73 -12.81 4.94
CA LEU A 255 12.27 -11.64 4.19
C LEU A 255 10.76 -11.46 4.29
N LEU A 256 10.35 -10.28 4.70
CA LEU A 256 8.95 -9.91 4.80
C LEU A 256 8.22 -10.00 3.46
N ILE A 257 8.92 -9.73 2.36
CA ILE A 257 8.37 -9.79 1.00
C ILE A 257 7.70 -11.13 0.66
N TYR A 258 8.07 -12.20 1.34
CA TYR A 258 7.48 -13.53 1.15
C TYR A 258 6.33 -13.83 2.10
N LYS A 259 5.94 -12.90 2.98
CA LYS A 259 4.80 -13.04 3.89
C LYS A 259 3.50 -12.57 3.24
N ASN A 260 2.37 -13.19 3.60
CA ASN A 260 1.04 -12.83 3.08
C ASN A 260 0.59 -11.42 3.47
N TRP A 261 1.14 -10.86 4.53
CA TRP A 261 0.79 -9.54 5.07
C TRP A 261 1.84 -8.46 4.77
N THR A 262 2.74 -8.73 3.83
CA THR A 262 3.84 -7.81 3.47
C THR A 262 3.34 -6.44 2.97
N VAL A 263 2.18 -6.40 2.30
CA VAL A 263 1.56 -5.15 1.83
C VAL A 263 1.24 -4.27 3.02
N ARG A 264 0.49 -4.81 3.96
CA ARG A 264 0.08 -4.11 5.18
C ARG A 264 1.29 -3.55 5.92
N GLU A 265 2.26 -4.40 6.24
CA GLU A 265 3.43 -3.99 7.03
C GLU A 265 4.27 -2.91 6.34
N ASN A 266 4.42 -2.98 5.03
CA ASN A 266 5.14 -1.92 4.31
C ASN A 266 4.41 -0.58 4.36
N LEU A 267 3.08 -0.59 4.20
CA LEU A 267 2.29 0.62 4.24
C LEU A 267 2.28 1.25 5.63
N LEU A 268 2.12 0.43 6.68
CA LEU A 268 2.20 0.88 8.06
C LEU A 268 3.58 1.44 8.41
N PHE A 269 4.62 0.76 7.95
CA PHE A 269 5.99 1.21 8.15
C PHE A 269 6.25 2.55 7.45
N GLN A 270 5.81 2.72 6.21
CA GLN A 270 5.95 3.96 5.46
C GLN A 270 5.22 5.12 6.15
N SER A 271 4.02 4.87 6.63
CA SER A 271 3.23 5.81 7.39
C SER A 271 3.94 6.27 8.66
N PHE A 272 4.32 5.32 9.51
CA PHE A 272 5.00 5.58 10.76
C PHE A 272 6.28 6.40 10.57
N PHE A 273 7.07 6.11 9.52
CA PHE A 273 8.32 6.81 9.25
C PHE A 273 8.14 8.18 8.61
N SER A 274 7.05 8.42 7.89
CA SER A 274 6.81 9.72 7.25
C SER A 274 6.65 10.85 8.26
N GLU A 275 6.18 10.56 9.46
CA GLU A 275 5.81 11.57 10.45
C GLU A 275 6.87 11.85 11.51
N TYR A 276 7.57 10.81 11.95
CA TYR A 276 8.37 10.92 13.19
C TYR A 276 9.86 11.13 13.01
N TYR A 277 10.41 10.87 11.81
CA TYR A 277 11.84 10.69 11.67
C TYR A 277 12.52 11.46 10.55
N PHE A 278 11.79 12.32 9.85
CA PHE A 278 12.35 13.02 8.69
C PHE A 278 12.02 14.51 8.72
N GLU A 279 13.00 15.32 8.30
CA GLU A 279 12.83 16.74 8.04
C GLU A 279 11.68 16.95 7.02
N PRO A 280 10.85 17.97 7.17
CA PRO A 280 9.81 18.32 6.20
C PRO A 280 10.40 18.39 4.80
N GLY A 281 9.94 17.53 3.88
CA GLY A 281 10.41 17.45 2.49
C GLY A 281 11.34 16.26 2.16
N GLU A 282 11.86 15.52 3.15
CA GLU A 282 12.64 14.29 2.88
C GLU A 282 11.78 13.07 2.61
N PHE A 283 10.48 13.14 2.84
CA PHE A 283 9.64 11.98 2.98
C PHE A 283 8.33 12.01 2.22
N SER A 284 8.20 11.14 1.31
CA SER A 284 6.95 10.57 0.88
C SER A 284 7.24 9.17 0.32
N GLY A 285 6.91 8.13 1.11
CA GLY A 285 6.74 6.80 0.60
C GLY A 285 7.95 6.05 0.01
N MET A 286 9.18 6.54 0.11
CA MET A 286 10.34 5.93 -0.56
C MET A 286 11.11 4.90 0.29
N CYS A 287 10.58 4.50 1.44
CA CYS A 287 11.15 3.41 2.23
C CYS A 287 10.45 2.10 1.93
N PHE A 288 11.23 1.02 1.89
CA PHE A 288 10.71 -0.32 1.72
C PHE A 288 11.24 -1.24 2.83
N LEU A 289 10.33 -1.83 3.59
CA LEU A 289 10.62 -2.74 4.69
C LEU A 289 11.01 -4.11 4.15
N LEU A 290 12.19 -4.60 4.57
CA LEU A 290 12.76 -5.88 4.14
C LEU A 290 12.46 -7.00 5.11
N SER A 291 12.69 -6.77 6.40
CA SER A 291 12.47 -7.76 7.45
C SER A 291 12.14 -7.11 8.80
N ILE A 292 11.54 -7.89 9.68
CA ILE A 292 11.32 -7.55 11.08
C ILE A 292 11.95 -8.67 11.91
N GLU A 293 12.90 -8.31 12.76
CA GLU A 293 13.59 -9.22 13.66
C GLU A 293 13.27 -8.90 15.12
N ASN A 294 13.14 -9.93 15.95
CA ASN A 294 12.87 -9.80 17.38
C ASN A 294 11.68 -8.89 17.75
N ASP A 295 10.68 -8.79 16.86
CA ASP A 295 9.47 -7.97 16.97
C ASP A 295 9.73 -6.45 17.15
N ASN A 296 10.98 -6.01 17.14
CA ASN A 296 11.36 -4.62 17.42
C ASN A 296 12.40 -4.03 16.46
N GLU A 297 13.03 -4.83 15.63
CA GLU A 297 14.07 -4.40 14.70
C GLU A 297 13.58 -4.47 13.26
N TYR A 298 13.38 -3.31 12.67
CA TYR A 298 12.83 -3.13 11.33
C TYR A 298 13.96 -2.80 10.37
N TYR A 299 14.26 -3.71 9.43
CA TYR A 299 15.29 -3.51 8.42
C TYR A 299 14.66 -3.03 7.12
N PHE A 300 15.14 -1.90 6.60
CA PHE A 300 14.55 -1.25 5.44
C PHE A 300 15.58 -0.56 4.55
N ILE A 301 15.18 -0.27 3.31
CA ILE A 301 15.95 0.54 2.36
C ILE A 301 15.21 1.84 2.07
N LYS A 302 15.97 2.89 1.73
CA LYS A 302 15.46 4.10 1.12
C LYS A 302 15.66 4.01 -0.38
N THR A 303 14.60 3.78 -1.14
CA THR A 303 14.71 3.52 -2.58
C THR A 303 15.14 4.74 -3.39
N LYS A 304 15.12 5.95 -2.82
CA LYS A 304 15.66 7.18 -3.41
C LYS A 304 17.19 7.18 -3.44
N GLU A 305 17.84 6.54 -2.48
CA GLU A 305 19.30 6.50 -2.39
C GLU A 305 19.91 5.64 -3.49
N GLU A 306 21.06 6.10 -4.05
CA GLU A 306 21.72 5.43 -5.16
C GLU A 306 22.35 4.09 -4.76
N ASP A 307 22.87 3.96 -3.57
CA ASP A 307 23.56 2.78 -3.05
C ASP A 307 22.65 1.80 -2.32
N LEU A 308 21.34 2.13 -2.17
CA LEU A 308 20.34 1.31 -1.51
C LEU A 308 20.82 0.78 -0.15
N LYS A 309 21.35 1.65 0.69
CA LYS A 309 21.80 1.29 2.05
C LYS A 309 20.67 0.69 2.86
N VAL A 310 21.00 -0.30 3.68
CA VAL A 310 20.06 -0.92 4.62
C VAL A 310 20.18 -0.25 5.97
N TYR A 311 19.06 0.17 6.49
CA TYR A 311 18.90 0.77 7.81
C TYR A 311 18.21 -0.21 8.75
N CYS A 312 18.49 -0.08 10.05
CA CYS A 312 17.77 -0.76 11.11
C CYS A 312 17.13 0.29 12.03
N TYR A 313 15.83 0.18 12.22
CA TYR A 313 15.10 0.92 13.23
C TYR A 313 14.74 -0.01 14.39
N ASN A 314 15.14 0.36 15.61
CA ASN A 314 14.75 -0.36 16.81
C ASN A 314 13.58 0.37 17.51
N LYS A 315 12.39 -0.22 17.45
CA LYS A 315 11.16 0.34 17.99
C LYS A 315 11.23 0.55 19.51
N LYS A 316 11.86 -0.38 20.23
CA LYS A 316 11.95 -0.33 21.70
C LYS A 316 12.76 0.87 22.21
N ASN A 317 13.84 1.19 21.51
CA ASN A 317 14.77 2.25 21.91
C ASN A 317 14.58 3.53 21.11
N ASN A 318 13.66 3.52 20.17
CA ASN A 318 13.41 4.61 19.24
C ASN A 318 14.69 5.11 18.54
N THR A 319 15.48 4.17 18.01
CA THR A 319 16.79 4.49 17.40
C THR A 319 16.88 3.96 15.98
N LYS A 320 17.45 4.76 15.09
CA LYS A 320 17.77 4.41 13.71
C LYS A 320 19.29 4.40 13.50
N LYS A 321 19.80 3.39 12.81
CA LYS A 321 21.21 3.27 12.43
C LYS A 321 21.36 2.68 11.04
N GLU A 322 22.43 3.04 10.33
CA GLU A 322 22.88 2.31 9.15
C GLU A 322 23.45 0.95 9.58
N THR A 323 23.17 -0.10 8.80
CA THR A 323 23.76 -1.43 9.06
C THR A 323 25.18 -1.55 8.53
N GLY A 324 25.61 -0.62 7.68
CA GLY A 324 26.86 -0.69 6.92
C GLY A 324 26.78 -1.58 5.67
N LEU A 325 25.59 -2.13 5.36
CA LEU A 325 25.34 -2.99 4.20
C LEU A 325 24.46 -2.26 3.18
N ASN A 326 24.71 -2.48 1.89
CA ASN A 326 23.72 -2.18 0.86
C ASN A 326 22.73 -3.35 0.70
N PHE A 327 21.70 -3.17 -0.15
CA PHE A 327 20.66 -4.19 -0.35
C PHE A 327 21.24 -5.55 -0.75
N ASN A 328 22.13 -5.59 -1.74
CA ASN A 328 22.72 -6.85 -2.22
C ASN A 328 23.54 -7.54 -1.12
N GLU A 329 24.37 -6.81 -0.40
CA GLU A 329 25.16 -7.35 0.73
C GLU A 329 24.27 -7.86 1.85
N TYR A 330 23.17 -7.16 2.13
CA TYR A 330 22.19 -7.59 3.13
C TYR A 330 21.55 -8.93 2.75
N ILE A 331 21.10 -9.09 1.51
CA ILE A 331 20.55 -10.38 1.03
C ILE A 331 21.59 -11.49 1.08
N LEU A 332 22.84 -11.23 0.70
CA LEU A 332 23.93 -12.20 0.81
C LEU A 332 24.22 -12.57 2.27
N ASN A 333 24.15 -11.62 3.18
CA ASN A 333 24.32 -11.89 4.61
C ASN A 333 23.18 -12.76 5.17
N LEU A 334 21.94 -12.53 4.76
CA LEU A 334 20.83 -13.43 5.11
C LEU A 334 21.08 -14.87 4.60
N ILE A 335 21.52 -15.03 3.35
CA ILE A 335 21.84 -16.35 2.81
C ILE A 335 22.95 -17.02 3.62
N LYS A 336 24.02 -16.28 3.92
CA LYS A 336 25.15 -16.79 4.71
C LYS A 336 24.71 -17.25 6.10
N ASN A 337 23.83 -16.51 6.76
CA ASN A 337 23.41 -16.80 8.13
C ASN A 337 22.36 -17.91 8.19
N TYR A 338 21.46 -17.99 7.22
CA TYR A 338 20.31 -18.89 7.30
C TYR A 338 20.36 -20.06 6.31
N ASN A 339 21.14 -19.97 5.24
CA ASN A 339 21.21 -21.00 4.19
C ASN A 339 22.59 -21.07 3.52
N SER A 340 23.66 -21.12 4.31
CA SER A 340 25.05 -21.18 3.81
C SER A 340 25.36 -22.41 2.93
N GLU A 341 24.64 -23.50 3.14
CA GLU A 341 24.79 -24.75 2.37
C GLU A 341 24.00 -24.74 1.06
N LEU A 342 23.26 -23.69 0.79
CA LEU A 342 22.40 -23.55 -0.40
C LEU A 342 21.43 -24.72 -0.58
N LYS A 343 20.85 -25.22 0.51
CA LYS A 343 19.82 -26.27 0.50
C LYS A 343 18.43 -25.64 0.46
N PRO A 344 17.43 -26.30 -0.15
CA PRO A 344 16.05 -25.80 -0.08
C PRO A 344 15.55 -25.72 1.36
N LEU A 345 15.10 -24.54 1.77
CA LEU A 345 14.39 -24.40 3.03
C LEU A 345 13.04 -25.13 2.93
N GLU A 346 12.70 -25.91 3.96
CA GLU A 346 11.51 -26.77 3.98
C GLU A 346 10.18 -26.02 4.03
N ASN A 347 10.20 -24.70 4.12
CA ASN A 347 8.98 -23.92 4.18
C ASN A 347 8.27 -23.94 2.84
N LYS A 348 6.99 -24.34 2.89
CA LYS A 348 6.05 -24.25 1.78
C LYS A 348 6.22 -22.90 1.12
N SER A 349 6.45 -22.90 -0.18
CA SER A 349 6.64 -21.71 -0.99
C SER A 349 5.37 -20.86 -0.96
N ILE A 350 5.24 -20.04 0.08
CA ILE A 350 4.28 -18.95 0.07
C ILE A 350 4.84 -17.96 -0.94
N LYS A 351 4.04 -17.65 -1.93
CA LYS A 351 4.40 -16.64 -2.91
C LYS A 351 4.16 -15.29 -2.27
N GLY A 352 5.21 -14.47 -2.17
CA GLY A 352 5.07 -13.08 -1.79
C GLY A 352 4.22 -12.31 -2.80
N GLU A 353 3.33 -11.47 -2.33
CA GLU A 353 2.44 -10.68 -3.18
C GLU A 353 2.42 -9.22 -2.74
N LEU A 354 3.26 -8.38 -3.38
CA LEU A 354 3.37 -6.95 -3.09
C LEU A 354 2.21 -6.11 -3.65
N ILE A 355 1.49 -6.62 -4.62
CA ILE A 355 0.43 -5.88 -5.33
C ILE A 355 -0.87 -6.67 -5.45
N LYS A 356 -0.87 -7.95 -5.08
CA LYS A 356 -2.07 -8.77 -5.05
C LYS A 356 -2.39 -9.11 -3.61
N ILE A 357 -3.49 -8.58 -3.16
CA ILE A 357 -3.97 -8.81 -1.82
C ILE A 357 -4.73 -10.12 -1.84
N THR A 358 -4.12 -11.15 -1.29
CA THR A 358 -4.79 -12.42 -1.00
C THR A 358 -5.81 -12.18 0.10
N VAL A 359 -7.04 -12.28 -0.28
CA VAL A 359 -8.20 -12.27 0.61
C VAL A 359 -8.43 -13.65 1.17
#